data_09ec17ee1a9e6f060722db311374fe6e
#
_entry.id   09ec17ee1a9e6f060722db311374fe6e
#
_cell.length_a   1.000
_cell.length_b   1.000
_cell.length_c   1.000
_cell.angle_alpha   90.00
_cell.angle_beta   90.00
_cell.angle_gamma   90.00
#
_symmetry.space_group_name_H-M   'P 1'
#
loop_
_entity.id
_entity.type
_entity.pdbx_description
1 polymer ?
#
loop_
_entity_poly.entity_id
_entity_poly.type
_entity_poly.pdbx_seq_one_letter_code
_entity_poly.pdbx_strand_id
1 'polypeptide(L)'
;MGAIKEFFRVAADVARVIPVTLAKQPTSDEPASIAMVFEDTVARYPDRNMIIFEGREVSWSEFNQIANSMAHALIARGVKRDDCVAVIMENRIEMLAGIMAVQKIGAIAGLVNPALAGAQLAHCINITKSVKCLAGEEAFSNVL
;
A
#
# COMPACT_ATOMS: atom_id res chain seq x y z
N MET A 1 35.37 19.55 11.81
CA MET A 1 35.28 18.51 10.76
C MET A 1 33.89 17.87 10.65
N GLY A 2 33.06 17.86 11.70
CA GLY A 2 31.68 17.34 11.70
C GLY A 2 30.71 18.17 10.83
N ALA A 3 30.68 19.48 11.01
CA ALA A 3 29.73 20.37 10.32
C ALA A 3 29.87 20.35 8.79
N ILE A 4 31.08 20.22 8.27
CA ILE A 4 31.35 20.15 6.82
C ILE A 4 30.80 18.83 6.23
N LYS A 5 30.98 17.72 6.94
CA LYS A 5 30.42 16.40 6.49
C LYS A 5 28.89 16.42 6.51
N GLU A 6 28.30 17.07 7.50
CA GLU A 6 26.85 17.19 7.63
C GLU A 6 26.28 18.09 6.53
N PHE A 7 26.94 19.19 6.21
CA PHE A 7 26.57 20.06 5.08
C PHE A 7 26.57 19.30 3.74
N PHE A 8 27.61 18.50 3.45
CA PHE A 8 27.67 17.72 2.22
C PHE A 8 26.60 16.62 2.18
N ARG A 9 26.27 16.01 3.34
CA ARG A 9 25.19 15.03 3.41
C ARG A 9 23.82 15.67 3.08
N VAL A 10 23.51 16.79 3.73
CA VAL A 10 22.26 17.55 3.48
C VAL A 10 22.19 18.01 2.02
N ALA A 11 23.29 18.54 1.48
CA ALA A 11 23.33 18.95 0.07
C ALA A 11 23.09 17.77 -0.90
N ALA A 12 23.64 16.60 -0.61
CA ALA A 12 23.41 15.40 -1.40
C ALA A 12 21.96 14.91 -1.29
N ASP A 13 21.36 14.98 -0.11
CA ASP A 13 19.95 14.60 0.09
C ASP A 13 19.01 15.58 -0.62
N VAL A 14 19.27 16.88 -0.54
CA VAL A 14 18.53 17.90 -1.30
C VAL A 14 18.66 17.69 -2.80
N ALA A 15 19.88 17.40 -3.31
CA ALA A 15 20.10 17.14 -4.73
C ALA A 15 19.34 15.90 -5.23
N ARG A 16 19.06 14.93 -4.36
CA ARG A 16 18.22 13.74 -4.70
C ARG A 16 16.74 14.08 -4.77
N VAL A 17 16.27 15.05 -3.97
CA VAL A 17 14.86 15.42 -3.92
C VAL A 17 14.49 16.41 -5.03
N ILE A 18 15.41 17.28 -5.44
CA ILE A 18 15.17 18.28 -6.52
C ILE A 18 14.56 17.66 -7.79
N PRO A 19 15.06 16.53 -8.35
CA PRO A 19 14.46 15.95 -9.54
C PRO A 19 13.01 15.51 -9.33
N VAL A 20 12.66 15.08 -8.12
CA VAL A 20 11.28 14.67 -7.79
C VAL A 20 10.36 15.88 -7.71
N THR A 21 10.82 16.99 -7.11
CA THR A 21 10.03 18.22 -6.98
C THR A 21 9.87 18.96 -8.31
N LEU A 22 10.83 18.79 -9.24
CA LEU A 22 10.78 19.34 -10.59
C LEU A 22 10.11 18.40 -11.59
N ALA A 23 9.81 17.16 -11.20
CA ALA A 23 9.07 16.23 -12.05
C ALA A 23 7.68 16.80 -12.36
N LYS A 24 7.30 16.75 -13.65
CA LYS A 24 5.96 17.15 -14.05
C LYS A 24 4.93 16.31 -13.29
N GLN A 25 4.09 16.97 -12.51
CA GLN A 25 2.97 16.32 -11.87
C GLN A 25 1.92 15.93 -12.92
N PRO A 26 1.29 14.76 -12.84
CA PRO A 26 0.19 14.40 -13.72
C PRO A 26 -0.94 15.43 -13.56
N THR A 27 -1.52 15.84 -14.69
CA THR A 27 -2.70 16.71 -14.69
C THR A 27 -3.95 15.89 -14.37
N SER A 28 -5.06 16.56 -13.99
CA SER A 28 -6.34 15.87 -13.70
C SER A 28 -6.86 15.02 -14.87
N ASP A 29 -6.41 15.33 -16.09
CA ASP A 29 -6.85 14.67 -17.31
C ASP A 29 -5.93 13.51 -17.73
N GLU A 30 -4.78 13.35 -17.08
CA GLU A 30 -3.86 12.24 -17.33
C GLU A 30 -4.30 11.00 -16.51
N PRO A 31 -4.46 9.83 -17.16
CA PRO A 31 -4.78 8.60 -16.44
C PRO A 31 -3.57 8.20 -15.58
N ALA A 32 -3.61 8.57 -14.32
CA ALA A 32 -2.57 8.21 -13.35
C ALA A 32 -3.21 7.55 -12.12
N SER A 33 -2.62 6.46 -11.66
CA SER A 33 -3.01 5.81 -10.41
C SER A 33 -1.77 5.37 -9.64
N ILE A 34 -1.91 5.20 -8.33
CA ILE A 34 -0.83 4.66 -7.49
C ILE A 34 -0.37 3.30 -8.03
N ALA A 35 -1.31 2.46 -8.48
CA ALA A 35 -0.99 1.15 -9.05
C ALA A 35 -0.13 1.26 -10.34
N MET A 36 -0.39 2.22 -11.22
CA MET A 36 0.42 2.44 -12.43
C MET A 36 1.84 2.88 -12.06
N VAL A 37 1.99 3.85 -11.17
CA VAL A 37 3.30 4.32 -10.70
C VAL A 37 4.08 3.19 -10.02
N PHE A 38 3.37 2.36 -9.25
CA PHE A 38 3.94 1.18 -8.61
C PHE A 38 4.46 0.17 -9.64
N GLU A 39 3.68 -0.20 -10.65
CA GLU A 39 4.10 -1.14 -11.70
C GLU A 39 5.31 -0.62 -12.49
N ASP A 40 5.33 0.66 -12.84
CA ASP A 40 6.48 1.30 -13.47
C ASP A 40 7.74 1.21 -12.60
N THR A 41 7.60 1.37 -11.29
CA THR A 41 8.71 1.28 -10.34
C THR A 41 9.22 -0.15 -10.22
N VAL A 42 8.32 -1.14 -10.15
CA VAL A 42 8.67 -2.57 -10.18
C VAL A 42 9.46 -2.92 -11.44
N ALA A 43 9.00 -2.44 -12.61
CA ALA A 43 9.69 -2.69 -13.87
C ALA A 43 11.11 -2.09 -13.92
N ARG A 44 11.32 -0.93 -13.28
CA ARG A 44 12.61 -0.22 -13.26
C ARG A 44 13.58 -0.76 -12.23
N TYR A 45 13.08 -1.23 -11.09
CA TYR A 45 13.91 -1.57 -9.92
C TYR A 45 13.50 -2.88 -9.25
N PRO A 46 13.31 -4.00 -10.00
CA PRO A 46 12.70 -5.23 -9.48
C PRO A 46 13.44 -5.80 -8.25
N ASP A 47 14.78 -5.75 -8.27
CA ASP A 47 15.63 -6.37 -7.26
C ASP A 47 16.01 -5.45 -6.10
N ARG A 48 15.60 -4.17 -6.14
CA ARG A 48 15.85 -3.26 -5.01
C ARG A 48 14.88 -3.52 -3.88
N ASN A 49 15.35 -3.33 -2.64
CA ASN A 49 14.48 -3.39 -1.47
C ASN A 49 13.42 -2.30 -1.53
N MET A 50 12.16 -2.71 -1.46
CA MET A 50 11.02 -1.83 -1.30
C MET A 50 10.69 -1.61 0.17
N ILE A 51 10.74 -2.69 0.96
CA ILE A 51 10.38 -2.69 2.38
C ILE A 51 11.47 -3.42 3.16
N ILE A 52 11.82 -2.84 4.31
CA ILE A 52 12.60 -3.51 5.36
C ILE A 52 11.73 -3.42 6.63
N PHE A 53 11.27 -4.55 7.12
CA PHE A 53 10.39 -4.62 8.28
C PHE A 53 10.77 -5.80 9.17
N GLU A 54 11.07 -5.54 10.44
CA GLU A 54 11.47 -6.55 11.44
C GLU A 54 12.62 -7.47 10.96
N GLY A 55 13.60 -6.91 10.24
CA GLY A 55 14.74 -7.63 9.69
C GLY A 55 14.45 -8.42 8.41
N ARG A 56 13.21 -8.46 7.94
CA ARG A 56 12.84 -9.01 6.64
C ARG A 56 12.98 -7.91 5.57
N GLU A 57 13.76 -8.19 4.55
CA GLU A 57 13.90 -7.37 3.35
C GLU A 57 13.03 -7.95 2.24
N VAL A 58 12.23 -7.11 1.58
CA VAL A 58 11.36 -7.51 0.48
C VAL A 58 11.62 -6.59 -0.71
N SER A 59 11.97 -7.19 -1.83
CA SER A 59 12.21 -6.47 -3.08
C SER A 59 10.91 -5.96 -3.71
N TRP A 60 11.00 -5.03 -4.66
CA TRP A 60 9.86 -4.55 -5.43
C TRP A 60 9.16 -5.70 -6.16
N SER A 61 9.92 -6.64 -6.73
CA SER A 61 9.38 -7.80 -7.43
C SER A 61 8.64 -8.75 -6.49
N GLU A 62 9.22 -9.07 -5.33
CA GLU A 62 8.58 -9.94 -4.33
C GLU A 62 7.30 -9.33 -3.77
N PHE A 63 7.35 -8.04 -3.42
CA PHE A 63 6.15 -7.34 -2.95
C PHE A 63 5.05 -7.33 -4.02
N ASN A 64 5.42 -7.11 -5.28
CA ASN A 64 4.48 -7.16 -6.41
C ASN A 64 3.82 -8.54 -6.56
N GLN A 65 4.57 -9.62 -6.38
CA GLN A 65 4.02 -10.99 -6.42
C GLN A 65 3.00 -11.21 -5.30
N ILE A 66 3.29 -10.76 -4.06
CA ILE A 66 2.35 -10.84 -2.94
C ILE A 66 1.07 -10.04 -3.27
N ALA A 67 1.22 -8.79 -3.70
CA ALA A 67 0.09 -7.95 -4.06
C ALA A 67 -0.77 -8.53 -5.20
N ASN A 68 -0.13 -9.08 -6.23
CA ASN A 68 -0.83 -9.73 -7.35
C ASN A 68 -1.60 -10.97 -6.89
N SER A 69 -1.00 -11.80 -6.04
CA SER A 69 -1.67 -12.99 -5.47
C SER A 69 -2.94 -12.59 -4.71
N MET A 70 -2.85 -11.54 -3.86
CA MET A 70 -4.00 -11.02 -3.12
C MET A 70 -5.05 -10.40 -4.07
N ALA A 71 -4.63 -9.67 -5.11
CA ALA A 71 -5.53 -9.10 -6.09
C ALA A 71 -6.34 -10.18 -6.83
N HIS A 72 -5.68 -11.24 -7.29
CA HIS A 72 -6.35 -12.38 -7.91
C HIS A 72 -7.32 -13.08 -6.96
N ALA A 73 -6.96 -13.23 -5.69
CA ALA A 73 -7.85 -13.81 -4.68
C ALA A 73 -9.09 -12.96 -4.42
N LEU A 74 -8.97 -11.63 -4.44
CA LEU A 74 -10.09 -10.69 -4.30
C LEU A 74 -11.01 -10.72 -5.53
N ILE A 75 -10.43 -10.72 -6.73
CA ILE A 75 -11.19 -10.83 -8.00
C ILE A 75 -11.97 -12.15 -8.02
N ALA A 76 -11.34 -13.26 -7.67
CA ALA A 76 -12.00 -14.57 -7.59
C ALA A 76 -13.16 -14.60 -6.59
N ARG A 77 -13.14 -13.72 -5.59
CA ARG A 77 -14.23 -13.54 -4.61
C ARG A 77 -15.25 -12.48 -5.01
N GLY A 78 -15.16 -11.98 -6.24
CA GLY A 78 -16.14 -11.08 -6.84
C GLY A 78 -15.91 -9.59 -6.59
N VAL A 79 -14.73 -9.18 -6.05
CA VAL A 79 -14.38 -7.75 -5.93
C VAL A 79 -14.17 -7.16 -7.32
N LYS A 80 -14.76 -6.00 -7.56
CA LYS A 80 -14.72 -5.27 -8.81
C LYS A 80 -14.14 -3.88 -8.61
N ARG A 81 -13.90 -3.20 -9.71
CA ARG A 81 -13.57 -1.79 -9.72
C ARG A 81 -14.62 -0.98 -8.96
N ASP A 82 -14.18 0.04 -8.26
CA ASP A 82 -14.99 0.96 -7.42
C ASP A 82 -15.63 0.32 -6.17
N ASP A 83 -15.48 -1.00 -5.98
CA ASP A 83 -15.87 -1.64 -4.72
C ASP A 83 -14.97 -1.17 -3.56
N CYS A 84 -15.51 -1.10 -2.36
CA CYS A 84 -14.71 -0.88 -1.16
C CYS A 84 -14.37 -2.22 -0.49
N VAL A 85 -13.10 -2.38 -0.10
CA VAL A 85 -12.60 -3.52 0.66
C VAL A 85 -12.04 -3.01 1.98
N ALA A 86 -12.62 -3.44 3.12
CA ALA A 86 -12.08 -3.12 4.42
C ALA A 86 -10.74 -3.85 4.64
N VAL A 87 -9.70 -3.12 5.06
CA VAL A 87 -8.41 -3.69 5.45
C VAL A 87 -8.24 -3.51 6.95
N ILE A 88 -8.25 -4.62 7.68
CA ILE A 88 -8.22 -4.68 9.15
C ILE A 88 -7.01 -5.50 9.55
N MET A 89 -5.85 -4.88 9.61
CA MET A 89 -4.58 -5.50 9.95
C MET A 89 -3.70 -4.55 10.73
N GLU A 90 -2.86 -5.10 11.61
CA GLU A 90 -1.72 -4.40 12.16
C GLU A 90 -0.68 -4.11 11.07
N ASN A 91 0.24 -3.17 11.37
CA ASN A 91 1.31 -2.80 10.45
C ASN A 91 2.19 -4.02 10.14
N ARG A 92 2.15 -4.48 8.91
CA ARG A 92 2.95 -5.59 8.38
C ARG A 92 3.06 -5.49 6.85
N ILE A 93 3.92 -6.30 6.27
CA ILE A 93 4.12 -6.32 4.81
C ILE A 93 2.81 -6.67 4.09
N GLU A 94 2.06 -7.65 4.62
CA GLU A 94 0.81 -8.13 4.04
C GLU A 94 -0.30 -7.07 4.05
N MET A 95 -0.31 -6.16 5.03
CA MET A 95 -1.24 -5.03 5.05
C MET A 95 -1.00 -4.11 3.84
N LEU A 96 0.26 -3.72 3.61
CA LEU A 96 0.62 -2.86 2.49
C LEU A 96 0.38 -3.56 1.15
N ALA A 97 0.68 -4.86 1.07
CA ALA A 97 0.39 -5.66 -0.13
C ALA A 97 -1.10 -5.78 -0.40
N GLY A 98 -1.92 -5.91 0.63
CA GLY A 98 -3.38 -5.91 0.53
C GLY A 98 -3.94 -4.59 0.03
N ILE A 99 -3.44 -3.46 0.53
CA ILE A 99 -3.78 -2.12 0.03
C ILE A 99 -3.44 -2.01 -1.45
N MET A 100 -2.21 -2.41 -1.84
CA MET A 100 -1.78 -2.36 -3.23
C MET A 100 -2.61 -3.30 -4.11
N ALA A 101 -2.97 -4.49 -3.62
CA ALA A 101 -3.85 -5.43 -4.33
C ALA A 101 -5.20 -4.80 -4.65
N VAL A 102 -5.82 -4.13 -3.69
CA VAL A 102 -7.09 -3.40 -3.87
C VAL A 102 -6.93 -2.28 -4.90
N GLN A 103 -5.85 -1.50 -4.83
CA GLN A 103 -5.57 -0.43 -5.79
C GLN A 103 -5.35 -0.96 -7.22
N LYS A 104 -4.71 -2.11 -7.38
CA LYS A 104 -4.49 -2.76 -8.68
C LYS A 104 -5.80 -3.19 -9.35
N ILE A 105 -6.80 -3.56 -8.59
CA ILE A 105 -8.15 -3.88 -9.09
C ILE A 105 -8.90 -2.60 -9.50
N GLY A 106 -8.45 -1.43 -9.04
CA GLY A 106 -9.19 -0.17 -9.15
C GLY A 106 -10.30 -0.06 -8.10
N ALA A 107 -10.19 -0.82 -7.03
CA ALA A 107 -11.08 -0.78 -5.87
C ALA A 107 -10.55 0.20 -4.79
N ILE A 108 -11.32 0.44 -3.75
CA ILE A 108 -11.04 1.38 -2.67
C ILE A 108 -10.64 0.60 -1.42
N ALA A 109 -9.46 0.86 -0.88
CA ALA A 109 -9.02 0.29 0.38
C ALA A 109 -9.56 1.13 1.56
N GLY A 110 -10.51 0.60 2.30
CA GLY A 110 -11.03 1.17 3.53
C GLY A 110 -10.20 0.70 4.74
N LEU A 111 -9.27 1.53 5.20
CA LEU A 111 -8.42 1.17 6.35
C LEU A 111 -9.21 1.29 7.65
N VAL A 112 -9.29 0.20 8.40
CA VAL A 112 -10.00 0.13 9.68
C VAL A 112 -9.02 -0.30 10.77
N ASN A 113 -9.09 0.39 11.91
CA ASN A 113 -8.23 0.07 13.05
C ASN A 113 -8.50 -1.36 13.55
N PRO A 114 -7.51 -2.26 13.59
CA PRO A 114 -7.67 -3.66 14.01
C PRO A 114 -8.01 -3.82 15.51
N ALA A 115 -7.78 -2.80 16.32
CA ALA A 115 -8.15 -2.83 17.74
C ALA A 115 -9.65 -2.62 18.01
N LEU A 116 -10.44 -2.26 16.96
CA LEU A 116 -11.89 -2.11 17.10
C LEU A 116 -12.57 -3.47 17.19
N ALA A 117 -13.65 -3.53 17.98
CA ALA A 117 -14.48 -4.72 18.15
C ALA A 117 -15.97 -4.38 18.22
N GLY A 118 -16.83 -5.37 18.03
CA GLY A 118 -18.28 -5.25 18.22
C GLY A 118 -18.90 -4.13 17.39
N ALA A 119 -19.76 -3.33 18.03
CA ALA A 119 -20.54 -2.29 17.35
C ALA A 119 -19.68 -1.20 16.67
N GLN A 120 -18.51 -0.89 17.22
CA GLN A 120 -17.60 0.12 16.64
C GLN A 120 -16.99 -0.40 15.34
N LEU A 121 -16.52 -1.65 15.32
CA LEU A 121 -16.00 -2.28 14.12
C LEU A 121 -17.08 -2.40 13.04
N ALA A 122 -18.25 -2.90 13.41
CA ALA A 122 -19.40 -3.01 12.51
C ALA A 122 -19.79 -1.64 11.90
N HIS A 123 -19.77 -0.58 12.71
CA HIS A 123 -20.02 0.78 12.22
C HIS A 123 -19.02 1.20 11.16
N CYS A 124 -17.72 1.00 11.41
CA CYS A 124 -16.65 1.37 10.45
C CYS A 124 -16.77 0.59 9.13
N ILE A 125 -17.08 -0.70 9.19
CA ILE A 125 -17.29 -1.53 7.98
C ILE A 125 -18.53 -1.06 7.22
N ASN A 126 -19.62 -0.77 7.91
CA ASN A 126 -20.89 -0.35 7.30
C ASN A 126 -20.79 1.03 6.65
N ILE A 127 -20.13 2.01 7.28
CA ILE A 127 -20.00 3.37 6.74
C ILE A 127 -19.16 3.39 5.45
N THR A 128 -18.17 2.50 5.34
CA THR A 128 -17.37 2.36 4.12
C THR A 128 -18.09 1.58 3.03
N LYS A 129 -19.23 0.96 3.33
CA LYS A 129 -19.96 0.05 2.41
C LYS A 129 -19.06 -1.04 1.84
N SER A 130 -18.16 -1.56 2.65
CA SER A 130 -17.20 -2.57 2.21
C SER A 130 -17.89 -3.87 1.82
N VAL A 131 -17.61 -4.36 0.61
CA VAL A 131 -18.18 -5.61 0.08
C VAL A 131 -17.41 -6.84 0.54
N LYS A 132 -16.13 -6.67 0.93
CA LYS A 132 -15.24 -7.69 1.44
C LYS A 132 -14.33 -7.10 2.50
N CYS A 133 -13.68 -7.99 3.26
CA CYS A 133 -12.71 -7.64 4.27
C CYS A 133 -11.43 -8.45 4.08
N LEU A 134 -10.28 -7.78 4.18
CA LEU A 134 -8.96 -8.35 4.38
C LEU A 134 -8.62 -8.17 5.86
N ALA A 135 -8.66 -9.25 6.62
CA ALA A 135 -8.35 -9.22 8.05
C ALA A 135 -7.04 -9.96 8.33
N GLY A 136 -6.21 -9.40 9.21
CA GLY A 136 -5.09 -10.11 9.82
C GLY A 136 -5.59 -11.13 10.84
N GLU A 137 -4.75 -12.11 11.18
CA GLU A 137 -5.11 -13.15 12.17
C GLU A 137 -5.50 -12.53 13.52
N GLU A 138 -4.86 -11.44 13.90
CA GLU A 138 -5.13 -10.70 15.13
C GLU A 138 -6.54 -10.09 15.18
N ALA A 139 -7.12 -9.82 14.03
CA ALA A 139 -8.47 -9.24 13.93
C ALA A 139 -9.58 -10.29 13.80
N PHE A 140 -9.25 -11.58 13.64
CA PHE A 140 -10.24 -12.63 13.40
C PHE A 140 -11.31 -12.71 14.49
N SER A 141 -10.91 -12.66 15.75
CA SER A 141 -11.85 -12.72 16.89
C SER A 141 -12.79 -11.52 16.97
N ASN A 142 -12.45 -10.42 16.31
CA ASN A 142 -13.23 -9.18 16.32
C ASN A 142 -14.16 -9.08 15.09
N VAL A 143 -13.89 -9.85 14.02
CA VAL A 143 -14.58 -9.81 12.73
C VAL A 143 -15.61 -10.93 12.61
N LEU A 144 -15.42 -12.05 13.32
CA LEU A 144 -16.33 -13.21 13.39
C LEU A 144 -17.36 -13.02 14.51
#